data_529551e22de6c35069d0440f4ae708ae
#
_entry.id   529551e22de6c35069d0440f4ae708ae
#
_cell.length_a   1.000
_cell.length_b   1.000
_cell.length_c   1.000
_cell.angle_alpha   90.00
_cell.angle_beta   90.00
_cell.angle_gamma   90.00
#
_symmetry.space_group_name_H-M   'P 1'
#
loop_
_entity.id
_entity.type
_entity.pdbx_description
1 polymer ?
#
loop_
_entity_poly.entity_id
_entity_poly.type
_entity_poly.pdbx_seq_one_letter_code
_entity_poly.pdbx_strand_id
1 'polypeptide(L)'
;MKEQSILKKTINLLAPFLWPKNKLSLKIRVILAILCLVLSKATNLISPPILGRAVDSLTELSQGLNMYTLVPLSLIVAYGLARVATKLFGELRNAVFSKVSQHAIRQLTLNTFKHLHSLSLQFHLNRKTGALSKFIDRGTKGIDFLMNYVLFNVIPTLIEIVFVAGILLTLYGLKYAVVTVVTISIYVVLTFMITQWRLKFRRRMNESDNMVSSKLVDSLLNYETVKYFNNEEHEFNRLNDSLKEYEVAAVENEFSLSYLNIAQTLIIMTGITLMLGMSVFDIKEGIISIGGFVVINAYMFQLYQPLNFFGTVYRSIRQSLTDMENLFSLWGEKPYENNQETTLKDTENASIRFDNVSFDYDVRRTIIKDISFEVPNGKKVAIVGPTGAGKSTISRLLFRFYNPKSGSIYVNDQNIKDISQQSLRKIIGVVPQDTVLFNETIYYNILYGDPQASEKEIYAAARSADIHDFIQELPDGYNTLVGERGLKLSGGEKQRVAIARAILKKPSIFFFDEATSALDSTTEKEIQKNLELISKNKTTLVIAHRLSTAADAHNIIVLDQGRITEQGNHQELLGLKGKYAEMWSKQKIQVS
;
A
#
# COMPACT_ATOMS: atom_id res chain seq x y z
N MET A 1 11.67 -26.06 -4.81
CA MET A 1 12.51 -25.54 -3.71
C MET A 1 12.25 -24.06 -3.40
N LYS A 2 12.23 -23.11 -4.35
CA LYS A 2 11.90 -21.69 -4.08
C LYS A 2 10.52 -21.47 -3.48
N GLU A 3 9.46 -22.08 -4.01
CA GLU A 3 8.08 -21.90 -3.55
C GLU A 3 7.86 -22.43 -2.12
N GLN A 4 8.48 -23.55 -1.75
CA GLN A 4 8.41 -24.07 -0.38
C GLN A 4 9.11 -23.17 0.65
N SER A 5 10.21 -22.54 0.25
CA SER A 5 10.91 -21.55 1.06
C SER A 5 10.08 -20.29 1.29
N ILE A 6 9.36 -19.83 0.25
CA ILE A 6 8.47 -18.66 0.30
C ILE A 6 7.27 -18.95 1.22
N LEU A 7 6.62 -20.10 1.06
CA LEU A 7 5.47 -20.49 1.88
C LEU A 7 5.85 -20.57 3.38
N LYS A 8 6.99 -21.20 3.70
CA LYS A 8 7.48 -21.31 5.08
C LYS A 8 7.81 -19.93 5.67
N LYS A 9 8.46 -19.07 4.89
CA LYS A 9 8.77 -17.69 5.30
C LYS A 9 7.49 -16.87 5.52
N THR A 10 6.51 -17.01 4.64
CA THR A 10 5.20 -16.37 4.73
C THR A 10 4.42 -16.82 5.97
N ILE A 11 4.34 -18.12 6.22
CA ILE A 11 3.67 -18.67 7.42
C ILE A 11 4.33 -18.16 8.70
N ASN A 12 5.65 -18.16 8.77
CA ASN A 12 6.38 -17.66 9.94
C ASN A 12 6.16 -16.15 10.18
N LEU A 13 6.01 -15.37 9.12
CA LEU A 13 5.72 -13.93 9.21
C LEU A 13 4.25 -13.67 9.59
N LEU A 14 3.32 -14.53 9.18
CA LEU A 14 1.89 -14.40 9.52
C LEU A 14 1.53 -14.94 10.90
N ALA A 15 2.26 -15.95 11.39
CA ALA A 15 1.96 -16.60 12.67
C ALA A 15 1.82 -15.62 13.86
N PRO A 16 2.66 -14.58 14.02
CA PRO A 16 2.50 -13.60 15.09
C PRO A 16 1.22 -12.77 15.00
N PHE A 17 0.68 -12.57 13.78
CA PHE A 17 -0.55 -11.81 13.54
C PHE A 17 -1.79 -12.67 13.79
N LEU A 18 -1.72 -13.97 13.47
CA LEU A 18 -2.78 -14.95 13.77
C LEU A 18 -2.87 -15.28 15.26
N TRP A 19 -1.71 -15.34 15.93
CA TRP A 19 -1.61 -15.69 17.34
C TRP A 19 -0.87 -14.62 18.15
N PRO A 20 -1.45 -13.42 18.31
CA PRO A 20 -0.78 -12.30 18.98
C PRO A 20 -0.53 -12.61 20.46
N LYS A 21 0.73 -12.43 20.92
CA LYS A 21 1.17 -12.78 22.27
C LYS A 21 0.32 -12.11 23.38
N ASN A 22 -0.12 -10.87 23.18
CA ASN A 22 -0.70 -10.03 24.23
C ASN A 22 -2.22 -9.78 24.10
N LYS A 23 -2.97 -10.53 23.25
CA LYS A 23 -4.41 -10.32 23.04
C LYS A 23 -5.20 -11.61 23.20
N LEU A 24 -5.58 -11.92 24.44
CA LEU A 24 -6.34 -13.12 24.78
C LEU A 24 -7.67 -13.21 24.01
N SER A 25 -8.37 -12.09 23.82
CA SER A 25 -9.64 -12.04 23.08
C SER A 25 -9.54 -12.52 21.62
N LEU A 26 -8.40 -12.27 20.95
CA LEU A 26 -8.18 -12.75 19.58
C LEU A 26 -7.86 -14.24 19.56
N LYS A 27 -7.08 -14.75 20.52
CA LYS A 27 -6.80 -16.19 20.66
C LYS A 27 -8.07 -17.00 20.88
N ILE A 28 -8.95 -16.53 21.77
CA ILE A 28 -10.27 -17.16 22.01
C ILE A 28 -11.07 -17.21 20.70
N ARG A 29 -11.08 -16.14 19.91
CA ARG A 29 -11.78 -16.11 18.62
C ARG A 29 -11.22 -17.11 17.61
N VAL A 30 -9.90 -17.29 17.55
CA VAL A 30 -9.29 -18.31 16.67
C VAL A 30 -9.74 -19.70 17.11
N ILE A 31 -9.71 -20.01 18.42
CA ILE A 31 -10.16 -21.30 18.94
C ILE A 31 -11.65 -21.52 18.63
N LEU A 32 -12.51 -20.52 18.87
CA LEU A 32 -13.95 -20.60 18.57
C LEU A 32 -14.20 -20.79 17.06
N ALA A 33 -13.43 -20.13 16.19
CA ALA A 33 -13.54 -20.30 14.75
C ALA A 33 -13.17 -21.73 14.32
N ILE A 34 -12.10 -22.31 14.90
CA ILE A 34 -11.72 -23.70 14.66
C ILE A 34 -12.81 -24.66 15.18
N LEU A 35 -13.37 -24.42 16.36
CA LEU A 35 -14.46 -25.22 16.89
C LEU A 35 -15.69 -25.18 15.96
N CYS A 36 -16.11 -23.98 15.54
CA CYS A 36 -17.20 -23.82 14.58
C CYS A 36 -16.91 -24.51 13.24
N LEU A 37 -15.65 -24.50 12.78
CA LEU A 37 -15.25 -25.21 11.58
C LEU A 37 -15.43 -26.73 11.74
N VAL A 38 -14.94 -27.30 12.85
CA VAL A 38 -15.07 -28.74 13.15
C VAL A 38 -16.54 -29.13 13.24
N LEU A 39 -17.37 -28.35 13.95
CA LEU A 39 -18.80 -28.60 14.08
C LEU A 39 -19.51 -28.52 12.72
N SER A 40 -19.19 -27.52 11.90
CA SER A 40 -19.74 -27.37 10.54
C SER A 40 -19.38 -28.58 9.67
N LYS A 41 -18.14 -29.06 9.72
CA LYS A 41 -17.71 -30.23 8.93
C LYS A 41 -18.29 -31.55 9.47
N ALA A 42 -18.38 -31.71 10.78
CA ALA A 42 -19.01 -32.86 11.38
C ALA A 42 -20.50 -32.99 10.99
N THR A 43 -21.26 -31.89 11.10
CA THR A 43 -22.68 -31.87 10.70
C THR A 43 -22.84 -32.09 9.21
N ASN A 44 -21.92 -31.59 8.37
CA ASN A 44 -21.93 -31.81 6.93
C ASN A 44 -21.70 -33.30 6.56
N LEU A 45 -20.77 -33.97 7.26
CA LEU A 45 -20.48 -35.40 7.05
C LEU A 45 -21.59 -36.33 7.55
N ILE A 46 -22.30 -35.95 8.61
CA ILE A 46 -23.38 -36.78 9.19
C ILE A 46 -24.69 -36.62 8.38
N SER A 47 -24.89 -35.51 7.67
CA SER A 47 -26.16 -35.24 6.99
C SER A 47 -26.56 -36.29 5.91
N PRO A 48 -25.67 -36.79 5.03
CA PRO A 48 -26.06 -37.82 4.03
C PRO A 48 -26.51 -39.14 4.65
N PRO A 49 -25.85 -39.75 5.64
CA PRO A 49 -26.34 -40.94 6.34
C PRO A 49 -27.72 -40.77 6.99
N ILE A 50 -28.05 -39.60 7.53
CA ILE A 50 -29.37 -39.33 8.09
C ILE A 50 -30.42 -39.39 6.97
N LEU A 51 -30.14 -38.77 5.82
CA LEU A 51 -31.03 -38.79 4.68
C LEU A 51 -31.22 -40.24 4.13
N GLY A 52 -30.14 -41.01 4.05
CA GLY A 52 -30.20 -42.40 3.64
C GLY A 52 -31.10 -43.23 4.55
N ARG A 53 -30.94 -43.13 5.87
CA ARG A 53 -31.81 -43.80 6.84
C ARG A 53 -33.26 -43.34 6.73
N ALA A 54 -33.52 -42.07 6.42
CA ALA A 54 -34.88 -41.58 6.20
C ALA A 54 -35.52 -42.26 4.98
N VAL A 55 -34.76 -42.42 3.89
CA VAL A 55 -35.23 -43.13 2.67
C VAL A 55 -35.48 -44.61 2.93
N ASP A 56 -34.60 -45.28 3.64
CA ASP A 56 -34.77 -46.68 4.02
C ASP A 56 -36.04 -46.88 4.87
N SER A 57 -36.24 -46.03 5.87
CA SER A 57 -37.46 -46.06 6.72
C SER A 57 -38.74 -45.76 5.93
N LEU A 58 -38.69 -44.93 4.90
CA LEU A 58 -39.81 -44.69 3.99
C LEU A 58 -40.09 -45.92 3.14
N THR A 59 -39.06 -46.61 2.70
CA THR A 59 -39.19 -47.85 1.92
C THR A 59 -39.85 -48.97 2.76
N GLU A 60 -39.40 -49.15 4.00
CA GLU A 60 -39.99 -50.09 4.97
C GLU A 60 -41.47 -49.76 5.27
N LEU A 61 -41.80 -48.47 5.43
CA LEU A 61 -43.17 -48.01 5.62
C LEU A 61 -44.04 -48.35 4.38
N SER A 62 -43.54 -48.14 3.17
CA SER A 62 -44.28 -48.43 1.93
C SER A 62 -44.54 -49.89 1.71
N GLN A 63 -43.70 -50.77 2.27
CA GLN A 63 -43.84 -52.22 2.20
C GLN A 63 -44.69 -52.78 3.35
N GLY A 64 -45.21 -51.94 4.25
CA GLY A 64 -46.01 -52.35 5.41
C GLY A 64 -45.22 -53.04 6.53
N LEU A 65 -43.88 -52.98 6.47
CA LEU A 65 -42.98 -53.58 7.46
C LEU A 65 -42.85 -52.71 8.74
N ASN A 66 -43.16 -51.38 8.63
CA ASN A 66 -43.08 -50.45 9.73
C ASN A 66 -44.32 -49.56 9.76
N MET A 67 -45.09 -49.53 10.85
CA MET A 67 -46.33 -48.78 10.96
C MET A 67 -46.16 -47.36 11.52
N TYR A 68 -44.92 -46.94 11.89
CA TYR A 68 -44.69 -45.64 12.51
C TYR A 68 -44.20 -44.59 11.52
N THR A 69 -45.12 -43.75 11.02
CA THR A 69 -44.81 -42.62 10.12
C THR A 69 -43.93 -41.55 10.77
N LEU A 70 -43.84 -41.54 12.11
CA LEU A 70 -43.02 -40.61 12.89
C LEU A 70 -41.52 -40.80 12.69
N VAL A 71 -41.03 -42.02 12.40
CA VAL A 71 -39.60 -42.34 12.26
C VAL A 71 -39.01 -41.63 11.01
N PRO A 72 -39.51 -41.82 9.79
CA PRO A 72 -38.98 -41.16 8.64
C PRO A 72 -39.15 -39.62 8.73
N LEU A 73 -40.27 -39.12 9.29
CA LEU A 73 -40.47 -37.68 9.49
C LEU A 73 -39.42 -37.07 10.44
N SER A 74 -39.13 -37.75 11.55
CA SER A 74 -38.09 -37.28 12.51
C SER A 74 -36.71 -37.24 11.88
N LEU A 75 -36.35 -38.22 11.05
CA LEU A 75 -35.08 -38.27 10.30
C LEU A 75 -34.99 -37.16 9.24
N ILE A 76 -36.08 -36.84 8.55
CA ILE A 76 -36.12 -35.71 7.60
C ILE A 76 -35.93 -34.39 8.33
N VAL A 77 -36.59 -34.20 9.48
CA VAL A 77 -36.37 -32.99 10.33
C VAL A 77 -34.91 -32.94 10.84
N ALA A 78 -34.36 -34.06 11.31
CA ALA A 78 -32.96 -34.13 11.75
C ALA A 78 -31.98 -33.78 10.61
N TYR A 79 -32.22 -34.26 9.39
CA TYR A 79 -31.46 -33.89 8.18
C TYR A 79 -31.53 -32.38 7.94
N GLY A 80 -32.73 -31.80 7.96
CA GLY A 80 -32.93 -30.36 7.79
C GLY A 80 -32.16 -29.54 8.84
N LEU A 81 -32.27 -29.95 10.12
CA LEU A 81 -31.53 -29.32 11.21
C LEU A 81 -30.00 -29.46 11.05
N ALA A 82 -29.50 -30.62 10.62
CA ALA A 82 -28.08 -30.81 10.34
C ALA A 82 -27.59 -29.89 9.21
N ARG A 83 -28.38 -29.70 8.15
CA ARG A 83 -28.06 -28.77 7.03
C ARG A 83 -28.04 -27.31 7.51
N VAL A 84 -29.03 -26.90 8.32
CA VAL A 84 -29.05 -25.57 8.93
C VAL A 84 -27.85 -25.37 9.87
N ALA A 85 -27.56 -26.35 10.72
CA ALA A 85 -26.42 -26.29 11.63
C ALA A 85 -25.08 -26.17 10.89
N THR A 86 -24.92 -26.93 9.79
CA THR A 86 -23.72 -26.83 8.91
C THR A 86 -23.50 -25.38 8.44
N LYS A 87 -24.56 -24.75 7.95
CA LYS A 87 -24.51 -23.36 7.45
C LYS A 87 -24.30 -22.37 8.60
N LEU A 88 -25.04 -22.55 9.70
CA LEU A 88 -24.95 -21.71 10.90
C LEU A 88 -23.51 -21.68 11.46
N PHE A 89 -22.93 -22.85 11.69
CA PHE A 89 -21.54 -22.92 12.18
C PHE A 89 -20.55 -22.34 11.16
N GLY A 90 -20.78 -22.48 9.86
CA GLY A 90 -19.99 -21.86 8.82
C GLY A 90 -20.01 -20.34 8.90
N GLU A 91 -21.21 -19.73 9.03
CA GLU A 91 -21.33 -18.27 9.16
C GLU A 91 -20.82 -17.73 10.50
N LEU A 92 -21.07 -18.45 11.60
CA LEU A 92 -20.50 -18.10 12.91
C LEU A 92 -18.96 -18.11 12.88
N ARG A 93 -18.36 -19.10 12.25
CA ARG A 93 -16.91 -19.15 12.03
C ARG A 93 -16.42 -17.90 11.31
N ASN A 94 -17.07 -17.52 10.19
CA ASN A 94 -16.70 -16.37 9.40
C ASN A 94 -16.80 -15.06 10.22
N ALA A 95 -17.90 -14.88 10.94
CA ALA A 95 -18.15 -13.71 11.78
C ALA A 95 -17.12 -13.59 12.92
N VAL A 96 -16.83 -14.69 13.60
CA VAL A 96 -15.86 -14.72 14.71
C VAL A 96 -14.44 -14.45 14.22
N PHE A 97 -14.05 -15.04 13.08
CA PHE A 97 -12.69 -14.92 12.55
C PHE A 97 -12.45 -13.58 11.84
N SER A 98 -13.47 -12.95 11.29
CA SER A 98 -13.36 -11.66 10.58
C SER A 98 -12.61 -10.61 11.43
N LYS A 99 -12.87 -10.52 12.74
CA LYS A 99 -12.16 -9.58 13.62
C LYS A 99 -10.66 -9.89 13.74
N VAL A 100 -10.26 -11.17 13.66
CA VAL A 100 -8.86 -11.60 13.69
C VAL A 100 -8.18 -11.20 12.38
N SER A 101 -8.80 -11.49 11.23
CA SER A 101 -8.29 -11.15 9.91
C SER A 101 -8.12 -9.63 9.76
N GLN A 102 -9.15 -8.84 10.05
CA GLN A 102 -9.09 -7.38 9.95
C GLN A 102 -8.07 -6.76 10.91
N HIS A 103 -7.91 -7.35 12.11
CA HIS A 103 -6.85 -6.92 13.02
C HIS A 103 -5.45 -7.18 12.45
N ALA A 104 -5.23 -8.35 11.87
CA ALA A 104 -3.96 -8.70 11.24
C ALA A 104 -3.63 -7.77 10.06
N ILE A 105 -4.60 -7.52 9.17
CA ILE A 105 -4.46 -6.60 8.04
C ILE A 105 -4.11 -5.19 8.53
N ARG A 106 -4.85 -4.68 9.53
CA ARG A 106 -4.57 -3.34 10.10
C ARG A 106 -3.16 -3.24 10.67
N GLN A 107 -2.71 -4.22 11.43
CA GLN A 107 -1.36 -4.20 12.03
C GLN A 107 -0.27 -4.27 10.97
N LEU A 108 -0.46 -5.11 9.97
CA LEU A 108 0.48 -5.24 8.87
C LEU A 108 0.59 -3.93 8.07
N THR A 109 -0.55 -3.31 7.73
CA THR A 109 -0.58 -2.04 7.01
C THR A 109 0.14 -0.95 7.80
N LEU A 110 -0.15 -0.82 9.11
CA LEU A 110 0.51 0.15 9.97
C LEU A 110 2.01 -0.08 10.10
N ASN A 111 2.44 -1.34 10.26
CA ASN A 111 3.86 -1.69 10.34
C ASN A 111 4.58 -1.39 9.01
N THR A 112 3.95 -1.71 7.87
CA THR A 112 4.50 -1.40 6.54
C THR A 112 4.59 0.12 6.33
N PHE A 113 3.55 0.86 6.69
CA PHE A 113 3.52 2.31 6.59
C PHE A 113 4.63 2.96 7.44
N LYS A 114 4.77 2.53 8.70
CA LYS A 114 5.85 2.98 9.58
C LYS A 114 7.23 2.67 9.00
N HIS A 115 7.40 1.46 8.47
CA HIS A 115 8.65 1.04 7.84
C HIS A 115 8.98 1.87 6.60
N LEU A 116 8.01 2.13 5.71
CA LEU A 116 8.22 2.97 4.53
C LEU A 116 8.66 4.39 4.91
N HIS A 117 8.09 4.97 5.97
CA HIS A 117 8.52 6.29 6.47
C HIS A 117 9.92 6.29 7.12
N SER A 118 10.47 5.13 7.49
CA SER A 118 11.84 5.01 8.00
C SER A 118 12.88 4.82 6.88
N LEU A 119 12.47 4.62 5.63
CA LEU A 119 13.38 4.44 4.50
C LEU A 119 13.97 5.76 3.99
N SER A 120 15.08 5.66 3.24
CA SER A 120 15.79 6.83 2.72
C SER A 120 14.98 7.61 1.67
N LEU A 121 15.27 8.91 1.52
CA LEU A 121 14.72 9.74 0.44
C LEU A 121 15.04 9.15 -0.94
N GLN A 122 16.24 8.59 -1.13
CA GLN A 122 16.66 7.96 -2.38
C GLN A 122 15.75 6.77 -2.77
N PHE A 123 15.31 5.97 -1.79
CA PHE A 123 14.36 4.90 -2.03
C PHE A 123 13.04 5.44 -2.60
N HIS A 124 12.52 6.53 -2.01
CA HIS A 124 11.26 7.15 -2.45
C HIS A 124 11.38 7.83 -3.82
N LEU A 125 12.51 8.46 -4.12
CA LEU A 125 12.76 9.08 -5.43
C LEU A 125 12.92 8.03 -6.55
N ASN A 126 13.51 6.87 -6.26
CA ASN A 126 13.74 5.81 -7.24
C ASN A 126 12.50 4.97 -7.52
N ARG A 127 11.47 5.02 -6.69
CA ARG A 127 10.24 4.23 -6.84
C ARG A 127 9.01 5.12 -7.03
N LYS A 128 8.16 4.74 -7.99
CA LYS A 128 6.88 5.44 -8.20
C LYS A 128 5.96 5.20 -6.99
N THR A 129 5.50 6.25 -6.35
CA THR A 129 4.62 6.21 -5.16
C THR A 129 3.36 5.36 -5.38
N GLY A 130 2.75 5.43 -6.57
CA GLY A 130 1.60 4.61 -6.94
C GLY A 130 1.89 3.09 -6.96
N ALA A 131 3.14 2.68 -7.23
CA ALA A 131 3.53 1.27 -7.15
C ALA A 131 3.61 0.79 -5.69
N LEU A 132 4.09 1.61 -4.77
CA LEU A 132 4.16 1.29 -3.34
C LEU A 132 2.75 1.09 -2.74
N SER A 133 1.81 1.97 -3.06
CA SER A 133 0.40 1.84 -2.64
C SER A 133 -0.21 0.53 -3.14
N LYS A 134 0.03 0.16 -4.41
CA LYS A 134 -0.45 -1.11 -4.98
C LYS A 134 0.18 -2.34 -4.30
N PHE A 135 1.45 -2.29 -3.89
CA PHE A 135 2.08 -3.40 -3.16
C PHE A 135 1.45 -3.62 -1.79
N ILE A 136 1.11 -2.54 -1.07
CA ILE A 136 0.40 -2.64 0.21
C ILE A 136 -1.00 -3.23 0.00
N ASP A 137 -1.78 -2.69 -0.93
CA ASP A 137 -3.15 -3.15 -1.20
C ASP A 137 -3.19 -4.61 -1.65
N ARG A 138 -2.36 -5.02 -2.61
CA ARG A 138 -2.30 -6.40 -3.09
C ARG A 138 -1.76 -7.36 -2.04
N GLY A 139 -0.72 -6.96 -1.32
CA GLY A 139 -0.13 -7.79 -0.26
C GLY A 139 -1.12 -8.05 0.88
N THR A 140 -1.88 -7.04 1.31
CA THR A 140 -2.91 -7.19 2.35
C THR A 140 -4.08 -8.04 1.88
N LYS A 141 -4.54 -7.88 0.63
CA LYS A 141 -5.56 -8.76 0.01
C LYS A 141 -5.08 -10.19 -0.12
N GLY A 142 -3.81 -10.38 -0.48
CA GLY A 142 -3.19 -11.71 -0.55
C GLY A 142 -3.18 -12.42 0.80
N ILE A 143 -2.89 -11.69 1.87
CA ILE A 143 -2.93 -12.22 3.24
C ILE A 143 -4.36 -12.57 3.64
N ASP A 144 -5.33 -11.69 3.39
CA ASP A 144 -6.74 -11.95 3.68
C ASP A 144 -7.23 -13.23 2.97
N PHE A 145 -6.89 -13.37 1.70
CA PHE A 145 -7.20 -14.57 0.92
C PHE A 145 -6.59 -15.83 1.54
N LEU A 146 -5.30 -15.82 1.89
CA LEU A 146 -4.66 -16.98 2.50
C LEU A 146 -5.24 -17.32 3.87
N MET A 147 -5.49 -16.33 4.71
CA MET A 147 -6.04 -16.52 6.04
C MET A 147 -7.48 -17.02 6.03
N ASN A 148 -8.33 -16.46 5.19
CA ASN A 148 -9.75 -16.81 5.17
C ASN A 148 -10.04 -17.99 4.24
N TYR A 149 -9.42 -18.03 3.06
CA TYR A 149 -9.78 -19.03 2.06
C TYR A 149 -8.99 -20.32 2.20
N VAL A 150 -7.67 -20.26 2.34
CA VAL A 150 -6.84 -21.47 2.44
C VAL A 150 -7.10 -22.22 3.75
N LEU A 151 -7.10 -21.49 4.89
CA LEU A 151 -7.32 -22.11 6.20
C LEU A 151 -8.73 -22.71 6.37
N PHE A 152 -9.75 -22.01 5.87
CA PHE A 152 -11.14 -22.37 6.18
C PHE A 152 -11.91 -23.03 5.02
N ASN A 153 -11.31 -23.08 3.82
CA ASN A 153 -11.94 -23.78 2.70
C ASN A 153 -11.02 -24.88 2.13
N VAL A 154 -9.76 -24.56 1.76
CA VAL A 154 -8.88 -25.53 1.08
C VAL A 154 -8.52 -26.69 2.02
N ILE A 155 -7.92 -26.39 3.17
CA ILE A 155 -7.47 -27.42 4.12
C ILE A 155 -8.65 -28.29 4.61
N PRO A 156 -9.80 -27.71 5.06
CA PRO A 156 -10.94 -28.52 5.47
C PRO A 156 -11.55 -29.37 4.37
N THR A 157 -11.50 -28.90 3.11
CA THR A 157 -11.97 -29.69 1.96
C THR A 157 -11.09 -30.91 1.71
N LEU A 158 -9.75 -30.76 1.78
CA LEU A 158 -8.84 -31.90 1.67
C LEU A 158 -9.09 -32.95 2.76
N ILE A 159 -9.31 -32.49 4.00
CA ILE A 159 -9.66 -33.36 5.13
C ILE A 159 -11.03 -34.05 4.87
N GLU A 160 -12.02 -33.31 4.37
CA GLU A 160 -13.34 -33.83 4.04
C GLU A 160 -13.30 -34.93 2.97
N ILE A 161 -12.47 -34.79 1.94
CA ILE A 161 -12.24 -35.84 0.93
C ILE A 161 -11.74 -37.14 1.58
N VAL A 162 -10.78 -37.04 2.51
CA VAL A 162 -10.24 -38.20 3.22
C VAL A 162 -11.30 -38.86 4.09
N PHE A 163 -12.10 -38.08 4.82
CA PHE A 163 -13.18 -38.62 5.65
C PHE A 163 -14.27 -39.28 4.83
N VAL A 164 -14.72 -38.65 3.72
CA VAL A 164 -15.75 -39.25 2.84
C VAL A 164 -15.24 -40.53 2.20
N ALA A 165 -13.98 -40.58 1.73
CA ALA A 165 -13.40 -41.83 1.20
C ALA A 165 -13.35 -42.93 2.29
N GLY A 166 -13.01 -42.57 3.53
CA GLY A 166 -13.04 -43.50 4.70
C GLY A 166 -14.44 -44.00 5.03
N ILE A 167 -15.45 -43.14 5.01
CA ILE A 167 -16.86 -43.50 5.21
C ILE A 167 -17.35 -44.44 4.09
N LEU A 168 -17.03 -44.11 2.83
CA LEU A 168 -17.39 -44.98 1.71
C LEU A 168 -16.71 -46.35 1.80
N LEU A 169 -15.45 -46.39 2.22
CA LEU A 169 -14.73 -47.65 2.44
C LEU A 169 -15.38 -48.52 3.53
N THR A 170 -15.75 -47.91 4.66
CA THR A 170 -16.27 -48.68 5.82
C THR A 170 -17.72 -49.08 5.67
N LEU A 171 -18.56 -48.26 5.02
CA LEU A 171 -20.00 -48.55 4.90
C LEU A 171 -20.36 -49.26 3.59
N TYR A 172 -19.63 -49.00 2.50
CA TYR A 172 -20.02 -49.50 1.15
C TYR A 172 -18.93 -50.33 0.48
N GLY A 173 -17.75 -50.44 1.10
CA GLY A 173 -16.67 -51.30 0.63
C GLY A 173 -15.63 -50.63 -0.26
N LEU A 174 -14.54 -51.33 -0.53
CA LEU A 174 -13.33 -50.82 -1.19
C LEU A 174 -13.60 -50.24 -2.58
N LYS A 175 -14.50 -50.83 -3.37
CA LYS A 175 -14.77 -50.41 -4.74
C LYS A 175 -15.26 -48.95 -4.85
N TYR A 176 -16.12 -48.49 -3.93
CA TYR A 176 -16.61 -47.11 -3.90
C TYR A 176 -15.53 -46.12 -3.48
N ALA A 177 -14.73 -46.50 -2.48
CA ALA A 177 -13.59 -45.67 -2.06
C ALA A 177 -12.56 -45.50 -3.20
N VAL A 178 -12.23 -46.59 -3.90
CA VAL A 178 -11.27 -46.57 -5.03
C VAL A 178 -11.80 -45.69 -6.16
N VAL A 179 -13.05 -45.87 -6.61
CA VAL A 179 -13.63 -45.02 -7.65
C VAL A 179 -13.63 -43.55 -7.29
N THR A 180 -13.97 -43.23 -6.03
CA THR A 180 -13.91 -41.84 -5.52
C THR A 180 -12.50 -41.27 -5.61
N VAL A 181 -11.49 -41.97 -5.07
CA VAL A 181 -10.10 -41.51 -5.04
C VAL A 181 -9.55 -41.38 -6.48
N VAL A 182 -9.82 -42.34 -7.34
CA VAL A 182 -9.40 -42.32 -8.77
C VAL A 182 -10.03 -41.13 -9.51
N THR A 183 -11.34 -40.94 -9.35
CA THR A 183 -12.05 -39.79 -9.98
C THR A 183 -11.49 -38.47 -9.54
N ILE A 184 -11.26 -38.26 -8.23
CA ILE A 184 -10.68 -37.04 -7.69
C ILE A 184 -9.24 -36.86 -8.19
N SER A 185 -8.45 -37.93 -8.23
CA SER A 185 -7.07 -37.88 -8.71
C SER A 185 -6.99 -37.46 -10.18
N ILE A 186 -7.81 -38.07 -11.04
CA ILE A 186 -7.92 -37.70 -12.47
C ILE A 186 -8.35 -36.24 -12.60
N TYR A 187 -9.37 -35.83 -11.83
CA TYR A 187 -9.86 -34.44 -11.79
C TYR A 187 -8.76 -33.44 -11.45
N VAL A 188 -7.99 -33.69 -10.37
CA VAL A 188 -6.91 -32.80 -9.93
C VAL A 188 -5.81 -32.71 -10.99
N VAL A 189 -5.35 -33.85 -11.51
CA VAL A 189 -4.29 -33.90 -12.54
C VAL A 189 -4.71 -33.14 -13.80
N LEU A 190 -5.92 -33.43 -14.31
CA LEU A 190 -6.43 -32.83 -15.54
C LEU A 190 -6.70 -31.31 -15.35
N THR A 191 -7.25 -30.92 -14.19
CA THR A 191 -7.41 -29.51 -13.83
C THR A 191 -6.07 -28.79 -13.83
N PHE A 192 -5.02 -29.40 -13.27
CA PHE A 192 -3.69 -28.81 -13.27
C PHE A 192 -3.12 -28.66 -14.70
N MET A 193 -3.20 -29.69 -15.51
CA MET A 193 -2.72 -29.68 -16.91
C MET A 193 -3.42 -28.60 -17.75
N ILE A 194 -4.75 -28.55 -17.72
CA ILE A 194 -5.52 -27.58 -18.49
C ILE A 194 -5.27 -26.15 -17.94
N THR A 195 -5.16 -26.00 -16.63
CA THR A 195 -4.85 -24.67 -16.03
C THR A 195 -3.49 -24.16 -16.48
N GLN A 196 -2.47 -25.00 -16.60
CA GLN A 196 -1.15 -24.59 -17.13
C GLN A 196 -1.25 -24.15 -18.60
N TRP A 197 -1.98 -24.90 -19.43
CA TRP A 197 -2.23 -24.53 -20.83
C TRP A 197 -2.98 -23.19 -20.95
N ARG A 198 -3.95 -22.92 -20.08
CA ARG A 198 -4.73 -21.68 -20.04
C ARG A 198 -3.92 -20.43 -19.66
N LEU A 199 -2.78 -20.58 -18.98
CA LEU A 199 -1.98 -19.43 -18.53
C LEU A 199 -1.56 -18.52 -19.69
N LYS A 200 -1.34 -19.05 -20.89
CA LYS A 200 -0.96 -18.26 -22.08
C LYS A 200 -2.05 -17.27 -22.48
N PHE A 201 -3.31 -17.72 -22.53
CA PHE A 201 -4.47 -16.89 -22.92
C PHE A 201 -4.72 -15.80 -21.88
N ARG A 202 -4.63 -16.17 -20.61
CA ARG A 202 -4.80 -15.21 -19.52
C ARG A 202 -3.70 -14.14 -19.47
N ARG A 203 -2.46 -14.54 -19.75
CA ARG A 203 -1.36 -13.56 -19.85
C ARG A 203 -1.61 -12.55 -20.96
N ARG A 204 -1.98 -13.03 -22.15
CA ARG A 204 -2.30 -12.18 -23.30
C ARG A 204 -3.44 -11.21 -22.96
N MET A 205 -4.52 -11.69 -22.35
CA MET A 205 -5.62 -10.84 -21.92
C MET A 205 -5.17 -9.78 -20.90
N ASN A 206 -4.38 -10.15 -19.90
CA ASN A 206 -3.88 -9.20 -18.89
C ASN A 206 -2.91 -8.16 -19.50
N GLU A 207 -2.10 -8.54 -20.48
CA GLU A 207 -1.19 -7.62 -21.19
C GLU A 207 -2.00 -6.60 -22.00
N SER A 208 -3.03 -7.04 -22.72
CA SER A 208 -3.94 -6.16 -23.45
C SER A 208 -4.73 -5.24 -22.51
N ASP A 209 -5.23 -5.74 -21.37
CA ASP A 209 -5.93 -4.95 -20.35
C ASP A 209 -5.02 -3.85 -19.76
N ASN A 210 -3.76 -4.17 -19.49
CA ASN A 210 -2.78 -3.20 -19.03
C ASN A 210 -2.50 -2.11 -20.09
N MET A 211 -2.46 -2.47 -21.37
CA MET A 211 -2.31 -1.51 -22.48
C MET A 211 -3.49 -0.56 -22.56
N VAL A 212 -4.73 -1.10 -22.54
CA VAL A 212 -5.97 -0.30 -22.52
C VAL A 212 -5.96 0.67 -21.34
N SER A 213 -5.72 0.15 -20.14
CA SER A 213 -5.69 0.95 -18.91
C SER A 213 -4.62 2.05 -18.97
N SER A 214 -3.44 1.75 -19.52
CA SER A 214 -2.36 2.73 -19.65
C SER A 214 -2.74 3.87 -20.61
N LYS A 215 -3.30 3.53 -21.78
CA LYS A 215 -3.72 4.53 -22.78
C LYS A 215 -4.87 5.41 -22.26
N LEU A 216 -5.85 4.80 -21.58
CA LEU A 216 -6.97 5.52 -20.98
C LEU A 216 -6.48 6.53 -19.94
N VAL A 217 -5.63 6.11 -19.00
CA VAL A 217 -5.09 6.97 -17.95
C VAL A 217 -4.22 8.08 -18.56
N ASP A 218 -3.39 7.74 -19.55
CA ASP A 218 -2.52 8.71 -20.23
C ASP A 218 -3.31 9.82 -20.93
N SER A 219 -4.37 9.44 -21.68
CA SER A 219 -5.26 10.39 -22.34
C SER A 219 -6.00 11.31 -21.35
N LEU A 220 -6.49 10.74 -20.23
CA LEU A 220 -7.19 11.51 -19.19
C LEU A 220 -6.24 12.45 -18.41
N LEU A 221 -5.02 12.03 -18.15
CA LEU A 221 -4.01 12.90 -17.50
C LEU A 221 -3.60 14.06 -18.41
N ASN A 222 -3.64 13.86 -19.72
CA ASN A 222 -3.33 14.88 -20.72
C ASN A 222 -4.60 15.51 -21.33
N TYR A 223 -5.72 15.54 -20.57
CA TYR A 223 -7.02 16.02 -21.07
C TYR A 223 -6.95 17.39 -21.73
N GLU A 224 -6.28 18.37 -21.10
CA GLU A 224 -6.13 19.71 -21.65
C GLU A 224 -5.36 19.69 -22.98
N THR A 225 -4.29 18.87 -23.07
CA THR A 225 -3.52 18.72 -24.32
C THR A 225 -4.39 18.15 -25.44
N VAL A 226 -5.20 17.12 -25.14
CA VAL A 226 -6.13 16.55 -26.12
C VAL A 226 -7.09 17.62 -26.63
N LYS A 227 -7.63 18.46 -25.71
CA LYS A 227 -8.53 19.56 -26.02
C LYS A 227 -7.85 20.70 -26.81
N TYR A 228 -6.63 21.10 -26.42
CA TYR A 228 -5.88 22.15 -27.13
C TYR A 228 -5.60 21.79 -28.58
N PHE A 229 -5.37 20.51 -28.87
CA PHE A 229 -5.09 20.02 -30.22
C PHE A 229 -6.32 19.46 -30.94
N ASN A 230 -7.51 19.47 -30.34
CA ASN A 230 -8.77 18.94 -30.89
C ASN A 230 -8.63 17.50 -31.43
N ASN A 231 -7.93 16.64 -30.67
CA ASN A 231 -7.55 15.28 -31.05
C ASN A 231 -8.38 14.19 -30.36
N GLU A 232 -9.61 14.47 -29.95
CA GLU A 232 -10.49 13.50 -29.26
C GLU A 232 -10.76 12.26 -30.12
N GLU A 233 -11.01 12.44 -31.42
CA GLU A 233 -11.25 11.36 -32.37
C GLU A 233 -10.02 10.45 -32.51
N HIS A 234 -8.82 11.05 -32.52
CA HIS A 234 -7.57 10.29 -32.56
C HIS A 234 -7.40 9.42 -31.31
N GLU A 235 -7.62 9.99 -30.13
CA GLU A 235 -7.53 9.25 -28.86
C GLU A 235 -8.62 8.17 -28.75
N PHE A 236 -9.84 8.44 -29.24
CA PHE A 236 -10.91 7.45 -29.31
C PHE A 236 -10.51 6.26 -30.18
N ASN A 237 -10.00 6.51 -31.40
CA ASN A 237 -9.57 5.45 -32.31
C ASN A 237 -8.39 4.64 -31.74
N ARG A 238 -7.41 5.32 -31.13
CA ARG A 238 -6.27 4.71 -30.46
C ARG A 238 -6.69 3.79 -29.30
N LEU A 239 -7.70 4.19 -28.52
CA LEU A 239 -8.27 3.38 -27.44
C LEU A 239 -9.09 2.21 -28.00
N ASN A 240 -9.92 2.45 -29.02
CA ASN A 240 -10.77 1.45 -29.67
C ASN A 240 -9.96 0.30 -30.25
N ASP A 241 -8.83 0.57 -30.90
CA ASP A 241 -7.97 -0.48 -31.44
C ASP A 241 -7.38 -1.36 -30.33
N SER A 242 -7.02 -0.76 -29.21
CA SER A 242 -6.55 -1.53 -28.04
C SER A 242 -7.67 -2.35 -27.39
N LEU A 243 -8.89 -1.82 -27.37
CA LEU A 243 -10.07 -2.54 -26.88
C LEU A 243 -10.43 -3.73 -27.78
N LYS A 244 -10.28 -3.63 -29.11
CA LYS A 244 -10.45 -4.76 -30.02
C LYS A 244 -9.45 -5.89 -29.72
N GLU A 245 -8.17 -5.56 -29.49
CA GLU A 245 -7.16 -6.54 -29.12
C GLU A 245 -7.50 -7.21 -27.78
N TYR A 246 -7.96 -6.44 -26.81
CA TYR A 246 -8.41 -6.95 -25.51
C TYR A 246 -9.64 -7.86 -25.67
N GLU A 247 -10.63 -7.46 -26.48
CA GLU A 247 -11.84 -8.25 -26.75
C GLU A 247 -11.47 -9.65 -27.29
N VAL A 248 -10.62 -9.73 -28.30
CA VAL A 248 -10.15 -11.01 -28.85
C VAL A 248 -9.48 -11.86 -27.77
N ALA A 249 -8.56 -11.26 -27.01
CA ALA A 249 -7.84 -11.98 -25.97
C ALA A 249 -8.76 -12.43 -24.81
N ALA A 250 -9.77 -11.62 -24.46
CA ALA A 250 -10.76 -11.95 -23.45
C ALA A 250 -11.66 -13.11 -23.89
N VAL A 251 -12.11 -13.10 -25.14
CA VAL A 251 -12.91 -14.19 -25.72
C VAL A 251 -12.10 -15.51 -25.76
N GLU A 252 -10.84 -15.48 -26.22
CA GLU A 252 -9.96 -16.67 -26.20
C GLU A 252 -9.77 -17.21 -24.76
N ASN A 253 -9.60 -16.32 -23.78
CA ASN A 253 -9.48 -16.72 -22.37
C ASN A 253 -10.78 -17.36 -21.87
N GLU A 254 -11.96 -16.85 -22.24
CA GLU A 254 -13.26 -17.39 -21.84
C GLU A 254 -13.50 -18.78 -22.48
N PHE A 255 -13.22 -18.98 -23.77
CA PHE A 255 -13.25 -20.29 -24.39
C PHE A 255 -12.33 -21.29 -23.67
N SER A 256 -11.11 -20.85 -23.30
CA SER A 256 -10.20 -21.73 -22.56
C SER A 256 -10.74 -22.11 -21.18
N LEU A 257 -11.56 -21.24 -20.53
CA LEU A 257 -12.26 -21.56 -19.28
C LEU A 257 -13.36 -22.56 -19.50
N SER A 258 -14.14 -22.40 -20.56
CA SER A 258 -15.21 -23.30 -20.90
C SER A 258 -14.69 -24.74 -21.16
N TYR A 259 -13.56 -24.90 -21.85
CA TYR A 259 -12.90 -26.21 -21.99
C TYR A 259 -12.55 -26.85 -20.65
N LEU A 260 -12.00 -26.06 -19.70
CA LEU A 260 -11.71 -26.56 -18.35
C LEU A 260 -12.98 -27.05 -17.66
N ASN A 261 -14.05 -26.25 -17.67
CA ASN A 261 -15.29 -26.56 -16.98
C ASN A 261 -15.97 -27.82 -17.59
N ILE A 262 -15.96 -27.94 -18.90
CA ILE A 262 -16.51 -29.12 -19.61
C ILE A 262 -15.70 -30.36 -19.22
N ALA A 263 -14.38 -30.33 -19.31
CA ALA A 263 -13.53 -31.47 -18.96
C ALA A 263 -13.73 -31.90 -17.49
N GLN A 264 -13.80 -30.96 -16.58
CA GLN A 264 -14.08 -31.18 -15.16
C GLN A 264 -15.46 -31.86 -14.98
N THR A 265 -16.50 -31.34 -15.61
CA THR A 265 -17.86 -31.88 -15.53
C THR A 265 -17.90 -33.31 -16.07
N LEU A 266 -17.25 -33.60 -17.21
CA LEU A 266 -17.19 -34.94 -17.78
C LEU A 266 -16.57 -35.96 -16.82
N ILE A 267 -15.41 -35.66 -16.23
CA ILE A 267 -14.76 -36.58 -15.30
C ILE A 267 -15.68 -36.91 -14.13
N ILE A 268 -16.29 -35.95 -13.60
CA ILE A 268 -17.12 -36.01 -12.43
C ILE A 268 -18.40 -36.77 -12.69
N MET A 269 -19.11 -36.43 -13.79
CA MET A 269 -20.34 -37.14 -14.16
C MET A 269 -20.03 -38.58 -14.51
N THR A 270 -18.90 -38.89 -15.13
CA THR A 270 -18.45 -40.26 -15.36
C THR A 270 -18.25 -41.01 -14.05
N GLY A 271 -17.55 -40.40 -13.06
CA GLY A 271 -17.34 -41.00 -11.75
C GLY A 271 -18.65 -41.27 -11.00
N ILE A 272 -19.59 -40.29 -11.00
CA ILE A 272 -20.92 -40.49 -10.41
C ILE A 272 -21.68 -41.63 -11.13
N THR A 273 -21.74 -41.58 -12.46
CA THR A 273 -22.48 -42.59 -13.24
C THR A 273 -21.94 -43.97 -12.96
N LEU A 274 -20.63 -44.17 -12.90
CA LEU A 274 -20.01 -45.44 -12.53
C LEU A 274 -20.40 -45.87 -11.10
N MET A 275 -20.33 -44.97 -10.11
CA MET A 275 -20.70 -45.34 -8.74
C MET A 275 -22.17 -45.66 -8.58
N LEU A 276 -23.05 -44.88 -9.20
CA LEU A 276 -24.49 -45.15 -9.19
C LEU A 276 -24.83 -46.44 -9.96
N GLY A 277 -24.18 -46.67 -11.10
CA GLY A 277 -24.32 -47.93 -11.85
C GLY A 277 -23.90 -49.15 -10.99
N MET A 278 -22.76 -49.09 -10.33
CA MET A 278 -22.32 -50.15 -9.41
C MET A 278 -23.32 -50.35 -8.26
N SER A 279 -23.86 -49.27 -7.68
CA SER A 279 -24.81 -49.37 -6.58
C SER A 279 -26.14 -50.02 -6.99
N VAL A 280 -26.59 -49.91 -8.26
CA VAL A 280 -27.77 -50.62 -8.77
C VAL A 280 -27.56 -52.13 -8.71
N PHE A 281 -26.38 -52.63 -9.10
CA PHE A 281 -26.07 -54.05 -9.01
C PHE A 281 -26.02 -54.52 -7.55
N ASP A 282 -25.41 -53.74 -6.67
CA ASP A 282 -25.31 -54.07 -5.25
C ASP A 282 -26.67 -54.04 -4.52
N ILE A 283 -27.60 -53.19 -4.96
CA ILE A 283 -28.98 -53.17 -4.46
C ILE A 283 -29.70 -54.48 -4.90
N LYS A 284 -29.49 -54.89 -6.14
CA LYS A 284 -30.09 -56.14 -6.64
C LYS A 284 -29.59 -57.35 -5.86
N GLU A 285 -28.33 -57.34 -5.44
CA GLU A 285 -27.72 -58.39 -4.62
C GLU A 285 -28.02 -58.26 -3.09
N GLY A 286 -28.75 -57.22 -2.69
CA GLY A 286 -29.08 -56.96 -1.28
C GLY A 286 -27.90 -56.47 -0.42
N ILE A 287 -26.78 -56.07 -1.04
CA ILE A 287 -25.58 -55.58 -0.35
C ILE A 287 -25.78 -54.13 0.16
N ILE A 288 -26.50 -53.33 -0.62
CA ILE A 288 -26.74 -51.90 -0.31
C ILE A 288 -28.26 -51.63 -0.34
N SER A 289 -28.73 -50.79 0.59
CA SER A 289 -30.10 -50.31 0.62
C SER A 289 -30.35 -49.19 -0.41
N ILE A 290 -31.59 -48.83 -0.70
CA ILE A 290 -31.98 -47.68 -1.50
C ILE A 290 -31.47 -46.38 -0.84
N GLY A 291 -31.53 -46.31 0.50
CA GLY A 291 -30.93 -45.19 1.22
C GLY A 291 -29.42 -45.11 1.04
N GLY A 292 -28.73 -46.25 0.94
CA GLY A 292 -27.30 -46.29 0.63
C GLY A 292 -26.96 -45.67 -0.73
N PHE A 293 -27.76 -45.92 -1.75
CA PHE A 293 -27.65 -45.27 -3.06
C PHE A 293 -27.75 -43.73 -2.94
N VAL A 294 -28.70 -43.24 -2.15
CA VAL A 294 -28.88 -41.80 -1.90
C VAL A 294 -27.69 -41.20 -1.16
N VAL A 295 -27.11 -41.92 -0.18
CA VAL A 295 -25.91 -41.48 0.55
C VAL A 295 -24.71 -41.35 -0.38
N ILE A 296 -24.46 -42.34 -1.23
CA ILE A 296 -23.35 -42.34 -2.20
C ILE A 296 -23.49 -41.11 -3.12
N ASN A 297 -24.68 -40.90 -3.67
CA ASN A 297 -24.96 -39.75 -4.52
C ASN A 297 -24.75 -38.42 -3.81
N ALA A 298 -25.26 -38.29 -2.56
CA ALA A 298 -25.12 -37.08 -1.76
C ALA A 298 -23.66 -36.76 -1.43
N TYR A 299 -22.83 -37.75 -1.07
CA TYR A 299 -21.41 -37.55 -0.84
C TYR A 299 -20.65 -37.12 -2.08
N MET A 300 -20.99 -37.70 -3.24
CA MET A 300 -20.36 -37.31 -4.49
C MET A 300 -20.66 -35.85 -4.83
N PHE A 301 -21.91 -35.41 -4.74
CA PHE A 301 -22.25 -33.99 -4.92
C PHE A 301 -21.60 -33.08 -3.91
N GLN A 302 -21.48 -33.50 -2.67
CA GLN A 302 -20.83 -32.73 -1.61
C GLN A 302 -19.33 -32.49 -1.86
N LEU A 303 -18.62 -33.49 -2.40
CA LEU A 303 -17.20 -33.36 -2.76
C LEU A 303 -17.01 -32.48 -4.02
N TYR A 304 -18.04 -32.42 -4.86
CA TYR A 304 -17.98 -31.72 -6.13
C TYR A 304 -17.87 -30.22 -6.03
N GLN A 305 -18.72 -29.58 -5.21
CA GLN A 305 -18.82 -28.13 -5.12
C GLN A 305 -17.47 -27.47 -4.83
N PRO A 306 -16.66 -27.93 -3.86
CA PRO A 306 -15.36 -27.34 -3.61
C PRO A 306 -14.34 -27.57 -4.72
N LEU A 307 -14.42 -28.70 -5.42
CA LEU A 307 -13.48 -29.05 -6.47
C LEU A 307 -13.59 -28.13 -7.70
N ASN A 308 -14.79 -27.66 -8.04
CA ASN A 308 -14.99 -26.74 -9.15
C ASN A 308 -14.17 -25.45 -9.03
N PHE A 309 -13.85 -25.04 -7.83
CA PHE A 309 -13.03 -23.83 -7.57
C PHE A 309 -11.51 -24.12 -7.49
N PHE A 310 -11.08 -25.38 -7.55
CA PHE A 310 -9.69 -25.76 -7.28
C PHE A 310 -8.69 -25.08 -8.23
N GLY A 311 -9.03 -24.96 -9.51
CA GLY A 311 -8.19 -24.28 -10.52
C GLY A 311 -8.05 -22.77 -10.27
N THR A 312 -9.09 -22.11 -9.79
CA THR A 312 -9.05 -20.68 -9.45
C THR A 312 -8.29 -20.45 -8.15
N VAL A 313 -8.47 -21.33 -7.17
CA VAL A 313 -7.83 -21.31 -5.87
C VAL A 313 -6.32 -21.44 -5.99
N TYR A 314 -5.83 -22.41 -6.76
CA TYR A 314 -4.38 -22.59 -6.99
C TYR A 314 -3.72 -21.30 -7.51
N ARG A 315 -4.36 -20.66 -8.50
CA ARG A 315 -3.86 -19.40 -9.05
C ARG A 315 -3.88 -18.26 -8.03
N SER A 316 -4.98 -18.15 -7.29
CA SER A 316 -5.12 -17.10 -6.25
C SER A 316 -4.11 -17.28 -5.12
N ILE A 317 -3.81 -18.52 -4.73
CA ILE A 317 -2.74 -18.82 -3.78
C ILE A 317 -1.40 -18.34 -4.34
N ARG A 318 -1.06 -18.71 -5.58
CA ARG A 318 0.21 -18.32 -6.20
C ARG A 318 0.34 -16.80 -6.35
N GLN A 319 -0.73 -16.12 -6.79
CA GLN A 319 -0.77 -14.67 -6.88
C GLN A 319 -0.59 -14.03 -5.50
N SER A 320 -1.35 -14.48 -4.50
CA SER A 320 -1.25 -13.98 -3.13
C SER A 320 0.16 -14.15 -2.56
N LEU A 321 0.81 -15.29 -2.79
CA LEU A 321 2.19 -15.52 -2.36
C LEU A 321 3.16 -14.54 -3.03
N THR A 322 3.00 -14.26 -4.33
CA THR A 322 3.83 -13.28 -5.05
C THR A 322 3.59 -11.86 -4.55
N ASP A 323 2.33 -11.48 -4.33
CA ASP A 323 1.98 -10.15 -3.81
C ASP A 323 2.53 -9.94 -2.38
N MET A 324 2.50 -10.99 -1.57
CA MET A 324 3.12 -10.97 -0.24
C MET A 324 4.65 -10.93 -0.31
N GLU A 325 5.28 -11.63 -1.24
CA GLU A 325 6.72 -11.55 -1.47
C GLU A 325 7.14 -10.12 -1.81
N ASN A 326 6.39 -9.45 -2.69
CA ASN A 326 6.60 -8.04 -3.02
C ASN A 326 6.44 -7.14 -1.80
N LEU A 327 5.41 -7.35 -0.97
CA LEU A 327 5.21 -6.59 0.26
C LEU A 327 6.35 -6.81 1.27
N PHE A 328 6.76 -8.06 1.48
CA PHE A 328 7.84 -8.39 2.41
C PHE A 328 9.22 -8.01 1.90
N SER A 329 9.41 -7.88 0.56
CA SER A 329 10.65 -7.34 0.01
C SER A 329 10.88 -5.89 0.46
N LEU A 330 9.80 -5.11 0.67
CA LEU A 330 9.92 -3.76 1.23
C LEU A 330 10.47 -3.79 2.66
N TRP A 331 10.12 -4.77 3.47
CA TRP A 331 10.64 -4.92 4.84
C TRP A 331 12.10 -5.37 4.88
N GLY A 332 12.62 -5.90 3.78
CA GLY A 332 14.04 -6.24 3.62
C GLY A 332 14.95 -5.05 3.40
N GLU A 333 14.39 -3.91 3.01
CA GLU A 333 15.13 -2.65 2.86
C GLU A 333 15.53 -2.13 4.24
N LYS A 334 16.78 -1.71 4.39
CA LYS A 334 17.26 -1.22 5.69
C LYS A 334 16.71 0.18 5.98
N PRO A 335 16.18 0.44 7.18
CA PRO A 335 15.85 1.78 7.60
C PRO A 335 17.05 2.72 7.48
N TYR A 336 16.81 3.95 7.06
CA TYR A 336 17.86 4.96 6.95
C TYR A 336 18.30 5.49 8.33
N GLU A 337 17.43 5.38 9.33
CA GLU A 337 17.72 5.87 10.67
C GLU A 337 18.73 4.95 11.40
N ASN A 338 19.88 5.51 11.77
CA ASN A 338 20.60 5.01 12.92
C ASN A 338 19.75 5.35 14.16
N ASN A 339 19.44 4.35 14.99
CA ASN A 339 18.78 4.50 16.30
C ASN A 339 19.70 5.25 17.29
N GLN A 340 20.10 6.46 16.95
CA GLN A 340 20.82 7.30 17.87
C GLN A 340 19.78 8.05 18.71
N GLU A 341 19.76 7.73 19.99
CA GLU A 341 18.86 8.33 20.99
C GLU A 341 19.34 9.72 21.44
N THR A 342 20.48 10.19 20.91
CA THR A 342 21.06 11.47 21.34
C THR A 342 20.20 12.63 20.86
N THR A 343 19.64 13.36 21.79
CA THR A 343 18.88 14.59 21.53
C THR A 343 19.83 15.79 21.46
N LEU A 344 19.43 16.80 20.68
CA LEU A 344 20.16 18.07 20.62
C LEU A 344 20.13 18.76 22.02
N LYS A 345 21.26 19.22 22.52
CA LYS A 345 21.37 19.81 23.85
C LYS A 345 21.01 21.27 23.65
N ASP A 346 20.87 22.12 23.38
CA ASP A 346 20.41 23.51 23.28
C ASP A 346 19.55 23.70 22.01
N THR A 347 18.29 23.95 22.22
CA THR A 347 17.34 24.12 21.10
C THR A 347 16.94 25.57 20.87
N GLU A 348 17.29 26.50 21.75
CA GLU A 348 16.87 27.91 21.65
C GLU A 348 17.82 28.78 20.83
N ASN A 349 19.12 28.53 20.94
CA ASN A 349 20.17 29.30 20.29
C ASN A 349 20.95 28.44 19.32
N ALA A 350 20.44 28.28 18.11
CA ALA A 350 21.03 27.34 17.16
C ALA A 350 22.00 28.03 16.18
N SER A 351 23.19 27.46 16.01
CA SER A 351 24.14 27.77 14.94
C SER A 351 24.30 26.61 13.99
N ILE A 352 24.76 26.86 12.77
CA ILE A 352 25.05 25.83 11.77
C ILE A 352 26.48 25.99 11.29
N ARG A 353 27.26 24.90 11.23
CA ARG A 353 28.62 24.90 10.67
C ARG A 353 28.81 23.71 9.73
N PHE A 354 29.21 24.01 8.50
CA PHE A 354 29.71 23.06 7.52
C PHE A 354 31.24 23.08 7.58
N ASP A 355 31.88 21.93 7.70
CA ASP A 355 33.32 21.80 7.86
C ASP A 355 33.85 20.79 6.85
N ASN A 356 34.55 21.27 5.81
CA ASN A 356 35.17 20.53 4.72
C ASN A 356 34.22 19.50 4.05
N VAL A 357 32.95 19.88 3.86
CA VAL A 357 31.90 19.01 3.40
C VAL A 357 32.00 18.75 1.90
N SER A 358 32.08 17.46 1.54
CA SER A 358 31.94 17.00 0.15
C SER A 358 30.81 15.97 0.03
N PHE A 359 30.13 15.99 -1.13
CA PHE A 359 28.99 15.11 -1.37
C PHE A 359 28.79 14.77 -2.85
N ASP A 360 28.36 13.54 -3.10
CA ASP A 360 27.91 13.04 -4.41
C ASP A 360 26.61 12.21 -4.29
N TYR A 361 25.69 12.32 -5.27
CA TYR A 361 24.54 11.42 -5.40
C TYR A 361 24.93 10.11 -6.11
N ASP A 362 25.91 10.19 -6.99
CA ASP A 362 26.51 9.07 -7.74
C ASP A 362 28.02 9.26 -7.69
N VAL A 363 28.74 8.18 -7.47
CA VAL A 363 30.22 8.16 -7.39
C VAL A 363 30.88 8.87 -8.58
N ARG A 364 30.18 8.91 -9.72
CA ARG A 364 30.69 9.50 -10.98
C ARG A 364 30.65 11.04 -11.01
N ARG A 365 29.88 11.70 -10.14
CA ARG A 365 29.71 13.15 -10.17
C ARG A 365 29.64 13.74 -8.77
N THR A 366 30.71 14.39 -8.35
CA THR A 366 30.74 15.15 -7.11
C THR A 366 29.98 16.47 -7.28
N ILE A 367 28.98 16.71 -6.43
CA ILE A 367 28.11 17.89 -6.47
C ILE A 367 28.63 18.98 -5.54
N ILE A 368 29.04 18.62 -4.32
CA ILE A 368 29.62 19.53 -3.33
C ILE A 368 31.07 19.13 -3.10
N LYS A 369 31.98 20.12 -3.16
CA LYS A 369 33.42 19.91 -3.14
C LYS A 369 34.06 20.79 -2.08
N ASP A 370 34.31 20.21 -0.91
CA ASP A 370 35.09 20.83 0.17
C ASP A 370 34.57 22.23 0.56
N ILE A 371 33.30 22.31 0.95
CA ILE A 371 32.71 23.56 1.40
C ILE A 371 32.80 23.71 2.92
N SER A 372 33.20 24.90 3.37
CA SER A 372 33.24 25.28 4.78
C SER A 372 32.60 26.64 4.97
N PHE A 373 31.59 26.73 5.82
CA PHE A 373 30.93 27.99 6.18
C PHE A 373 30.17 27.85 7.50
N GLU A 374 29.84 28.99 8.08
CA GLU A 374 29.09 29.08 9.35
C GLU A 374 27.88 30.01 9.20
N VAL A 375 26.79 29.65 9.88
CA VAL A 375 25.61 30.48 10.13
C VAL A 375 25.57 30.71 11.65
N PRO A 376 26.09 31.84 12.11
CA PRO A 376 26.12 32.15 13.56
C PRO A 376 24.69 32.29 14.11
N ASN A 377 24.53 32.04 15.40
CA ASN A 377 23.26 32.21 16.09
C ASN A 377 22.64 33.61 15.85
N GLY A 378 21.35 33.62 15.49
CA GLY A 378 20.59 34.84 15.24
C GLY A 378 21.01 35.63 13.99
N LYS A 379 21.84 35.06 13.12
CA LYS A 379 22.31 35.70 11.89
C LYS A 379 21.67 35.08 10.66
N LYS A 380 21.51 35.90 9.60
CA LYS A 380 21.05 35.52 8.31
C LYS A 380 22.23 35.31 7.37
N VAL A 381 22.37 34.13 6.79
CA VAL A 381 23.35 33.81 5.73
C VAL A 381 22.61 33.40 4.46
N ALA A 382 23.03 33.95 3.32
CA ALA A 382 22.44 33.64 2.03
C ALA A 382 23.42 32.86 1.15
N ILE A 383 22.91 31.84 0.45
CA ILE A 383 23.64 31.07 -0.55
C ILE A 383 23.09 31.44 -1.93
N VAL A 384 23.97 31.94 -2.78
CA VAL A 384 23.66 32.35 -4.15
C VAL A 384 24.55 31.59 -5.15
N GLY A 385 24.16 31.55 -6.42
CA GLY A 385 24.95 30.92 -7.45
C GLY A 385 24.10 30.42 -8.63
N PRO A 386 24.71 29.99 -9.74
CA PRO A 386 23.99 29.51 -10.92
C PRO A 386 23.18 28.25 -10.64
N THR A 387 22.24 27.95 -11.54
CA THR A 387 21.48 26.69 -11.49
C THR A 387 22.43 25.50 -11.62
N GLY A 388 22.24 24.50 -10.78
CA GLY A 388 23.11 23.32 -10.75
C GLY A 388 24.39 23.47 -9.91
N ALA A 389 24.63 24.61 -9.27
CA ALA A 389 25.80 24.83 -8.40
C ALA A 389 25.83 23.98 -7.13
N GLY A 390 24.72 23.34 -6.74
CA GLY A 390 24.63 22.49 -5.53
C GLY A 390 23.81 23.09 -4.40
N LYS A 391 23.13 24.23 -4.61
CA LYS A 391 22.37 24.93 -3.56
C LYS A 391 21.34 24.04 -2.86
N SER A 392 20.45 23.40 -3.60
CA SER A 392 19.43 22.48 -3.04
C SER A 392 20.02 21.21 -2.41
N THR A 393 21.28 20.88 -2.70
CA THR A 393 21.99 19.77 -2.05
C THR A 393 22.34 20.12 -0.60
N ILE A 394 22.62 21.39 -0.31
CA ILE A 394 22.90 21.88 1.04
C ILE A 394 21.69 21.66 1.95
N SER A 395 20.46 21.94 1.46
CA SER A 395 19.25 21.67 2.24
C SER A 395 19.11 20.19 2.57
N ARG A 396 19.30 19.31 1.58
CA ARG A 396 19.19 17.86 1.77
C ARG A 396 20.22 17.31 2.76
N LEU A 397 21.40 17.89 2.81
CA LEU A 397 22.44 17.55 3.79
C LEU A 397 22.10 18.10 5.18
N LEU A 398 21.62 19.34 5.29
CA LEU A 398 21.23 19.94 6.56
C LEU A 398 20.07 19.20 7.22
N PHE A 399 19.04 18.79 6.43
CA PHE A 399 17.94 17.97 6.91
C PHE A 399 18.33 16.50 7.12
N ARG A 400 19.59 16.14 6.86
CA ARG A 400 20.09 14.77 6.93
C ARG A 400 19.22 13.78 6.15
N PHE A 401 18.82 14.15 4.91
CA PHE A 401 18.28 13.21 3.93
C PHE A 401 19.39 12.39 3.29
N TYR A 402 20.62 12.92 3.31
CA TYR A 402 21.85 12.27 2.90
C TYR A 402 22.95 12.61 3.91
N ASN A 403 23.92 11.71 4.06
CA ASN A 403 25.13 11.99 4.82
C ASN A 403 26.22 12.51 3.87
N PRO A 404 27.09 13.45 4.32
CA PRO A 404 28.23 13.87 3.54
C PRO A 404 29.20 12.70 3.29
N LYS A 405 29.89 12.73 2.14
CA LYS A 405 30.95 11.77 1.78
C LYS A 405 32.19 11.99 2.63
N SER A 406 32.59 13.24 2.82
CA SER A 406 33.67 13.66 3.72
C SER A 406 33.27 14.96 4.40
N GLY A 407 33.99 15.31 5.46
CA GLY A 407 33.66 16.45 6.31
C GLY A 407 32.51 16.20 7.27
N SER A 408 32.09 17.24 7.96
CA SER A 408 31.05 17.17 8.99
C SER A 408 30.16 18.40 8.99
N ILE A 409 28.91 18.20 9.40
CA ILE A 409 27.95 19.29 9.60
C ILE A 409 27.58 19.30 11.07
N TYR A 410 27.61 20.48 11.65
CA TYR A 410 27.35 20.69 13.08
C TYR A 410 26.16 21.63 13.27
N VAL A 411 25.37 21.34 14.29
CA VAL A 411 24.35 22.22 14.84
C VAL A 411 24.66 22.36 16.32
N ASN A 412 24.91 23.59 16.80
CA ASN A 412 25.38 23.88 18.17
C ASN A 412 26.60 23.03 18.58
N ASP A 413 27.62 22.97 17.73
CA ASP A 413 28.83 22.15 17.87
C ASP A 413 28.62 20.65 18.02
N GLN A 414 27.39 20.16 17.88
CA GLN A 414 27.08 18.73 17.82
C GLN A 414 27.01 18.28 16.36
N ASN A 415 27.73 17.19 16.03
CA ASN A 415 27.67 16.62 14.68
C ASN A 415 26.26 16.06 14.40
N ILE A 416 25.64 16.46 13.29
CA ILE A 416 24.28 15.99 12.94
C ILE A 416 24.20 14.48 12.70
N LYS A 417 25.33 13.80 12.46
CA LYS A 417 25.39 12.33 12.37
C LYS A 417 25.10 11.66 13.71
N ASP A 418 25.41 12.32 14.81
CA ASP A 418 25.32 11.79 16.16
C ASP A 418 24.00 12.16 16.86
N ILE A 419 23.16 12.94 16.20
CA ILE A 419 21.87 13.40 16.70
C ILE A 419 20.74 12.62 16.00
N SER A 420 19.63 12.34 16.72
CA SER A 420 18.46 11.75 16.10
C SER A 420 17.87 12.70 15.04
N GLN A 421 17.45 12.17 13.89
CA GLN A 421 16.85 12.98 12.83
C GLN A 421 15.60 13.74 13.30
N GLN A 422 14.85 13.14 14.20
CA GLN A 422 13.66 13.77 14.79
C GLN A 422 14.03 15.01 15.59
N SER A 423 15.07 14.94 16.44
CA SER A 423 15.55 16.07 17.22
C SER A 423 16.10 17.20 16.33
N LEU A 424 16.92 16.84 15.33
CA LEU A 424 17.44 17.79 14.35
C LEU A 424 16.33 18.51 13.58
N ARG A 425 15.40 17.74 12.98
CA ARG A 425 14.33 18.31 12.15
C ARG A 425 13.30 19.09 12.96
N LYS A 426 13.16 18.83 14.25
CA LYS A 426 12.26 19.58 15.13
C LYS A 426 12.61 21.05 15.20
N ILE A 427 13.90 21.40 15.27
CA ILE A 427 14.37 22.78 15.42
C ILE A 427 14.48 23.55 14.10
N ILE A 428 14.34 22.90 12.94
CA ILE A 428 14.47 23.54 11.63
C ILE A 428 13.09 23.74 11.02
N GLY A 429 12.70 24.98 10.77
CA GLY A 429 11.52 25.34 9.97
C GLY A 429 11.92 25.55 8.51
N VAL A 430 11.17 24.99 7.58
CA VAL A 430 11.44 25.10 6.14
C VAL A 430 10.29 25.76 5.40
N VAL A 431 10.63 26.68 4.51
CA VAL A 431 9.75 27.19 3.45
C VAL A 431 10.37 26.76 2.11
N PRO A 432 9.83 25.73 1.46
CA PRO A 432 10.41 25.18 0.25
C PRO A 432 10.09 26.04 -0.99
N GLN A 433 10.83 25.85 -2.07
CA GLN A 433 10.61 26.48 -3.36
C GLN A 433 9.23 26.11 -3.92
N ASP A 434 8.98 24.81 -4.06
CA ASP A 434 7.69 24.27 -4.50
C ASP A 434 6.86 23.87 -3.28
N THR A 435 5.87 24.67 -2.94
CA THR A 435 4.98 24.39 -1.83
C THR A 435 3.96 23.33 -2.23
N VAL A 436 4.08 22.15 -1.64
CA VAL A 436 3.08 21.08 -1.77
C VAL A 436 2.18 21.07 -0.53
N LEU A 437 0.87 21.15 -0.77
CA LEU A 437 -0.15 21.05 0.27
C LEU A 437 -0.83 19.69 0.22
N PHE A 438 -1.26 19.22 1.39
CA PHE A 438 -2.11 18.03 1.48
C PHE A 438 -3.49 18.36 0.91
N ASN A 439 -4.13 17.40 0.26
CA ASN A 439 -5.52 17.54 -0.21
C ASN A 439 -6.50 17.49 0.98
N GLU A 440 -6.39 18.49 1.81
CA GLU A 440 -7.12 18.68 3.07
C GLU A 440 -7.49 20.16 3.22
N THR A 441 -8.04 20.56 4.35
CA THR A 441 -8.40 21.96 4.64
C THR A 441 -7.17 22.85 4.80
N ILE A 442 -7.34 24.17 4.64
CA ILE A 442 -6.28 25.15 4.95
C ILE A 442 -5.88 25.03 6.43
N TYR A 443 -6.85 24.86 7.31
CA TYR A 443 -6.63 24.63 8.75
C TYR A 443 -5.66 23.46 8.98
N TYR A 444 -5.95 22.28 8.39
CA TYR A 444 -5.08 21.10 8.51
C TYR A 444 -3.68 21.36 7.97
N ASN A 445 -3.58 22.05 6.84
CA ASN A 445 -2.30 22.36 6.24
C ASN A 445 -1.42 23.26 7.11
N ILE A 446 -2.00 24.23 7.84
CA ILE A 446 -1.26 25.06 8.79
C ILE A 446 -0.94 24.26 10.06
N LEU A 447 -1.92 23.54 10.63
CA LEU A 447 -1.76 22.69 11.82
C LEU A 447 -0.64 21.66 11.66
N TYR A 448 -0.34 21.23 10.42
CA TYR A 448 0.74 20.28 10.15
C TYR A 448 2.13 20.75 10.62
N GLY A 449 2.31 22.04 10.85
CA GLY A 449 3.54 22.61 11.46
C GLY A 449 3.75 22.14 12.91
N ASP A 450 2.67 22.11 13.70
CA ASP A 450 2.62 21.56 15.06
C ASP A 450 1.21 20.98 15.33
N PRO A 451 1.05 19.64 15.26
CA PRO A 451 -0.24 18.99 15.49
C PRO A 451 -0.85 19.16 16.88
N GLN A 452 -0.11 19.70 17.84
CA GLN A 452 -0.57 19.98 19.20
C GLN A 452 -0.96 21.46 19.42
N ALA A 453 -0.79 22.31 18.40
CA ALA A 453 -1.08 23.73 18.48
C ALA A 453 -2.58 24.00 18.69
N SER A 454 -2.87 25.02 19.48
CA SER A 454 -4.22 25.52 19.68
C SER A 454 -4.72 26.32 18.47
N GLU A 455 -6.03 26.42 18.32
CA GLU A 455 -6.65 27.21 17.25
C GLU A 455 -6.18 28.68 17.25
N LYS A 456 -5.97 29.27 18.45
CA LYS A 456 -5.44 30.63 18.61
C LYS A 456 -4.03 30.76 18.01
N GLU A 457 -3.17 29.75 18.18
CA GLU A 457 -1.83 29.74 17.62
C GLU A 457 -1.85 29.60 16.11
N ILE A 458 -2.77 28.78 15.56
CA ILE A 458 -2.97 28.63 14.11
C ILE A 458 -3.37 29.97 13.49
N TYR A 459 -4.34 30.66 14.07
CA TYR A 459 -4.76 31.98 13.58
C TYR A 459 -3.67 33.04 13.73
N ALA A 460 -2.88 32.99 14.81
CA ALA A 460 -1.73 33.88 14.99
C ALA A 460 -0.65 33.63 13.93
N ALA A 461 -0.34 32.36 13.63
CA ALA A 461 0.59 32.00 12.59
C ALA A 461 0.08 32.44 11.20
N ALA A 462 -1.20 32.27 10.91
CA ALA A 462 -1.83 32.73 9.66
C ALA A 462 -1.77 34.26 9.50
N ARG A 463 -2.00 35.03 10.58
CA ARG A 463 -1.83 36.50 10.59
C ARG A 463 -0.38 36.90 10.31
N SER A 464 0.56 36.26 11.01
CA SER A 464 1.99 36.52 10.82
C SER A 464 2.49 36.17 9.42
N ALA A 465 1.80 35.27 8.70
CA ALA A 465 2.07 34.90 7.33
C ALA A 465 1.23 35.70 6.30
N ASP A 466 0.43 36.66 6.76
CA ASP A 466 -0.43 37.52 5.92
C ASP A 466 -1.39 36.72 5.01
N ILE A 467 -2.01 35.67 5.56
CA ILE A 467 -2.98 34.82 4.86
C ILE A 467 -4.33 34.76 5.58
N HIS A 468 -4.43 35.30 6.80
CA HIS A 468 -5.61 35.21 7.65
C HIS A 468 -6.84 35.84 6.99
N ASP A 469 -6.72 37.09 6.53
CA ASP A 469 -7.81 37.88 5.98
C ASP A 469 -8.31 37.24 4.69
N PHE A 470 -7.43 36.82 3.81
CA PHE A 470 -7.78 36.04 2.63
C PHE A 470 -8.58 34.77 2.98
N ILE A 471 -8.15 34.03 4.02
CA ILE A 471 -8.86 32.82 4.44
C ILE A 471 -10.26 33.16 4.95
N GLN A 472 -10.43 34.27 5.65
CA GLN A 472 -11.74 34.74 6.16
C GLN A 472 -12.72 35.12 5.04
N GLU A 473 -12.23 35.59 3.89
CA GLU A 473 -13.03 35.94 2.72
C GLU A 473 -13.52 34.71 1.94
N LEU A 474 -12.92 33.53 2.17
CA LEU A 474 -13.35 32.30 1.52
C LEU A 474 -14.69 31.82 2.09
N PRO A 475 -15.59 31.23 1.28
CA PRO A 475 -16.91 30.76 1.72
C PRO A 475 -16.86 29.80 2.93
N ASP A 476 -15.86 28.91 2.96
CA ASP A 476 -15.68 27.91 4.02
C ASP A 476 -14.56 28.30 5.01
N GLY A 477 -13.98 29.50 4.87
CA GLY A 477 -12.88 29.99 5.70
C GLY A 477 -11.73 28.99 5.81
N TYR A 478 -11.28 28.71 7.02
CA TYR A 478 -10.23 27.72 7.30
C TYR A 478 -10.58 26.27 6.92
N ASN A 479 -11.86 25.93 6.75
CA ASN A 479 -12.32 24.61 6.32
C ASN A 479 -12.31 24.44 4.79
N THR A 480 -11.87 25.45 4.04
CA THR A 480 -11.74 25.36 2.60
C THR A 480 -10.74 24.28 2.20
N LEU A 481 -11.18 23.34 1.33
CA LEU A 481 -10.36 22.27 0.76
C LEU A 481 -9.45 22.84 -0.34
N VAL A 482 -8.16 22.61 -0.22
CA VAL A 482 -7.15 23.16 -1.15
C VAL A 482 -6.99 22.35 -2.45
N GLY A 483 -7.60 21.16 -2.54
CA GLY A 483 -7.47 20.27 -3.70
C GLY A 483 -6.12 19.53 -3.75
N GLU A 484 -5.93 18.70 -4.77
CA GLU A 484 -4.67 17.96 -4.96
C GLU A 484 -3.50 18.94 -5.09
N ARG A 485 -2.46 18.74 -4.26
CA ARG A 485 -1.27 19.60 -4.19
C ARG A 485 -1.57 21.11 -4.06
N GLY A 486 -2.77 21.46 -3.57
CA GLY A 486 -3.18 22.85 -3.42
C GLY A 486 -3.59 23.54 -4.72
N LEU A 487 -4.05 22.82 -5.75
CA LEU A 487 -4.40 23.39 -7.08
C LEU A 487 -5.46 24.51 -7.03
N LYS A 488 -6.25 24.57 -5.96
CA LYS A 488 -7.28 25.63 -5.80
C LYS A 488 -6.74 26.95 -5.27
N LEU A 489 -5.47 27.00 -4.86
CA LEU A 489 -4.80 28.21 -4.37
C LEU A 489 -3.79 28.70 -5.39
N SER A 490 -3.62 30.01 -5.48
CA SER A 490 -2.54 30.65 -6.23
C SER A 490 -1.16 30.31 -5.66
N GLY A 491 -0.10 30.55 -6.42
CA GLY A 491 1.27 30.33 -5.94
C GLY A 491 1.59 31.09 -4.66
N GLY A 492 1.16 32.37 -4.56
CA GLY A 492 1.37 33.22 -3.39
C GLY A 492 0.63 32.75 -2.15
N GLU A 493 -0.63 32.32 -2.30
CA GLU A 493 -1.43 31.78 -1.19
C GLU A 493 -0.84 30.48 -0.66
N LYS A 494 -0.42 29.55 -1.55
CA LYS A 494 0.32 28.33 -1.15
C LYS A 494 1.55 28.65 -0.34
N GLN A 495 2.31 29.65 -0.80
CA GLN A 495 3.54 30.06 -0.14
C GLN A 495 3.26 30.64 1.25
N ARG A 496 2.24 31.51 1.39
CA ARG A 496 1.81 32.05 2.68
C ARG A 496 1.32 30.95 3.64
N VAL A 497 0.61 29.94 3.16
CA VAL A 497 0.26 28.74 3.96
C VAL A 497 1.51 27.98 4.42
N ALA A 498 2.53 27.82 3.55
CA ALA A 498 3.79 27.19 3.96
C ALA A 498 4.56 28.01 4.99
N ILE A 499 4.53 29.33 4.87
CA ILE A 499 5.11 30.26 5.87
C ILE A 499 4.37 30.13 7.21
N ALA A 500 3.03 30.14 7.21
CA ALA A 500 2.23 29.94 8.42
C ALA A 500 2.57 28.59 9.09
N ARG A 501 2.73 27.53 8.30
CA ARG A 501 3.16 26.20 8.78
C ARG A 501 4.55 26.26 9.43
N ALA A 502 5.50 26.97 8.82
CA ALA A 502 6.85 27.12 9.35
C ALA A 502 6.88 27.95 10.64
N ILE A 503 6.06 29.01 10.74
CA ILE A 503 5.91 29.85 11.94
C ILE A 503 5.33 29.04 13.10
N LEU A 504 4.24 28.29 12.85
CA LEU A 504 3.55 27.50 13.86
C LEU A 504 4.47 26.49 14.54
N LYS A 505 5.44 25.98 13.80
CA LYS A 505 6.46 25.06 14.31
C LYS A 505 7.40 25.69 15.34
N LYS A 506 7.50 27.04 15.43
CA LYS A 506 8.38 27.80 16.33
C LYS A 506 9.85 27.32 16.27
N PRO A 507 10.46 27.25 15.09
CA PRO A 507 11.81 26.71 14.94
C PRO A 507 12.87 27.66 15.49
N SER A 508 14.06 27.13 15.81
CA SER A 508 15.25 27.91 16.15
C SER A 508 16.07 28.29 14.91
N ILE A 509 15.95 27.49 13.85
CA ILE A 509 16.58 27.70 12.55
C ILE A 509 15.51 27.83 11.49
N PHE A 510 15.52 28.90 10.72
CA PHE A 510 14.75 29.00 9.48
C PHE A 510 15.61 28.64 8.27
N PHE A 511 15.02 27.84 7.38
CA PHE A 511 15.59 27.52 6.08
C PHE A 511 14.60 27.95 4.98
N PHE A 512 15.01 28.90 4.14
CA PHE A 512 14.22 29.39 3.01
C PHE A 512 14.86 28.94 1.70
N ASP A 513 14.12 28.16 0.90
CA ASP A 513 14.59 27.69 -0.40
C ASP A 513 13.79 28.38 -1.50
N GLU A 514 14.38 29.44 -2.09
CA GLU A 514 13.78 30.20 -3.19
C GLU A 514 12.30 30.61 -2.99
N ALA A 515 11.96 30.98 -1.75
CA ALA A 515 10.59 31.18 -1.30
C ALA A 515 9.75 32.22 -2.09
N THR A 516 10.30 32.85 -3.15
CA THR A 516 9.62 33.92 -3.91
C THR A 516 9.75 33.79 -5.43
N SER A 517 10.34 32.72 -5.97
CA SER A 517 10.72 32.62 -7.39
C SER A 517 9.55 32.54 -8.38
N ALA A 518 8.38 32.12 -7.94
CA ALA A 518 7.18 31.89 -8.79
C ALA A 518 6.10 32.97 -8.62
N LEU A 519 6.43 34.15 -8.01
CA LEU A 519 5.45 35.16 -7.62
C LEU A 519 5.58 36.45 -8.47
N ASP A 520 4.48 37.17 -8.58
CA ASP A 520 4.48 38.54 -9.10
C ASP A 520 5.24 39.47 -8.15
N SER A 521 5.74 40.58 -8.67
CA SER A 521 6.65 41.49 -7.94
C SER A 521 6.02 42.16 -6.71
N THR A 522 4.71 42.31 -6.63
CA THR A 522 4.00 42.88 -5.49
C THR A 522 3.88 41.88 -4.35
N THR A 523 3.37 40.70 -4.63
CA THR A 523 3.26 39.58 -3.69
C THR A 523 4.64 39.13 -3.18
N GLU A 524 5.67 39.19 -4.02
CA GLU A 524 7.03 38.90 -3.62
C GLU A 524 7.55 39.83 -2.51
N LYS A 525 7.36 41.16 -2.66
CA LYS A 525 7.79 42.14 -1.67
C LYS A 525 7.08 41.95 -0.33
N GLU A 526 5.77 41.64 -0.34
CA GLU A 526 5.01 41.36 0.88
C GLU A 526 5.54 40.11 1.58
N ILE A 527 5.75 39.03 0.84
CA ILE A 527 6.30 37.79 1.40
C ILE A 527 7.72 37.99 1.94
N GLN A 528 8.58 38.73 1.22
CA GLN A 528 9.92 39.06 1.72
C GLN A 528 9.87 39.80 3.06
N LYS A 529 9.02 40.82 3.16
CA LYS A 529 8.81 41.58 4.40
C LYS A 529 8.37 40.67 5.55
N ASN A 530 7.46 39.75 5.28
CA ASN A 530 7.01 38.79 6.29
C ASN A 530 8.11 37.82 6.71
N LEU A 531 8.91 37.30 5.76
CA LEU A 531 10.05 36.45 6.03
C LEU A 531 11.13 37.18 6.86
N GLU A 532 11.39 38.45 6.60
CA GLU A 532 12.32 39.29 7.41
C GLU A 532 11.82 39.46 8.84
N LEU A 533 10.53 39.77 9.02
CA LEU A 533 9.93 39.93 10.35
C LEU A 533 10.03 38.65 11.20
N ILE A 534 9.75 37.49 10.58
CA ILE A 534 9.74 36.19 11.24
C ILE A 534 11.16 35.73 11.59
N SER A 535 12.11 36.02 10.69
CA SER A 535 13.51 35.62 10.84
C SER A 535 14.34 36.55 11.74
N LYS A 536 13.77 37.66 12.19
CA LYS A 536 14.45 38.62 13.02
C LYS A 536 14.96 37.95 14.31
N ASN A 537 16.27 38.06 14.56
CA ASN A 537 16.96 37.42 15.68
C ASN A 537 16.90 35.88 15.70
N LYS A 538 16.57 35.24 14.54
CA LYS A 538 16.62 33.79 14.37
C LYS A 538 17.73 33.41 13.43
N THR A 539 18.35 32.27 13.66
CA THR A 539 19.35 31.71 12.73
C THR A 539 18.67 31.35 11.42
N THR A 540 19.13 31.96 10.33
CA THR A 540 18.44 31.86 9.07
C THR A 540 19.42 31.54 7.95
N LEU A 541 19.16 30.45 7.23
CA LEU A 541 19.87 30.08 6.00
C LEU A 541 18.91 30.24 4.82
N VAL A 542 19.30 31.06 3.83
CA VAL A 542 18.48 31.36 2.66
C VAL A 542 19.19 30.86 1.40
N ILE A 543 18.52 30.06 0.59
CA ILE A 543 18.94 29.83 -0.79
C ILE A 543 18.20 30.84 -1.66
N ALA A 544 18.94 31.77 -2.29
CA ALA A 544 18.38 32.82 -3.08
C ALA A 544 18.70 32.67 -4.56
N HIS A 545 17.65 32.71 -5.39
CA HIS A 545 17.75 32.84 -6.85
C HIS A 545 17.76 34.30 -7.27
N ARG A 546 17.02 35.13 -6.56
CA ARG A 546 17.05 36.59 -6.72
C ARG A 546 18.03 37.18 -5.73
N LEU A 547 19.01 37.91 -6.22
CA LEU A 547 20.06 38.50 -5.38
C LEU A 547 19.51 39.59 -4.46
N SER A 548 18.38 40.22 -4.81
CA SER A 548 17.66 41.15 -3.91
C SER A 548 17.30 40.51 -2.58
N THR A 549 16.94 39.24 -2.53
CA THR A 549 16.61 38.48 -1.30
C THR A 549 17.85 38.20 -0.43
N ALA A 550 19.03 38.19 -1.06
CA ALA A 550 20.31 37.96 -0.37
C ALA A 550 20.99 39.22 0.11
N ALA A 551 20.63 40.41 -0.43
CA ALA A 551 21.37 41.67 -0.22
C ALA A 551 21.41 42.14 1.24
N ASP A 552 20.39 41.80 2.02
CA ASP A 552 20.28 42.13 3.46
C ASP A 552 20.92 41.06 4.39
N ALA A 553 21.48 40.00 3.83
CA ALA A 553 22.13 38.96 4.62
C ALA A 553 23.44 39.45 5.26
N HIS A 554 23.69 38.99 6.48
CA HIS A 554 24.95 39.31 7.19
C HIS A 554 26.18 38.76 6.46
N ASN A 555 25.99 37.62 5.77
CA ASN A 555 27.03 37.01 4.97
C ASN A 555 26.39 36.33 3.75
N ILE A 556 26.98 36.50 2.60
CA ILE A 556 26.55 35.92 1.32
C ILE A 556 27.64 34.95 0.87
N ILE A 557 27.25 33.75 0.53
CA ILE A 557 28.13 32.68 0.05
C ILE A 557 27.80 32.45 -1.44
N VAL A 558 28.79 32.68 -2.30
CA VAL A 558 28.67 32.41 -3.73
C VAL A 558 29.14 31.01 -4.02
N LEU A 559 28.21 30.14 -4.41
CA LEU A 559 28.48 28.76 -4.76
C LEU A 559 28.56 28.60 -6.28
N ASP A 560 29.66 28.04 -6.76
CA ASP A 560 29.84 27.71 -8.15
C ASP A 560 30.51 26.36 -8.33
N GLN A 561 29.96 25.53 -9.23
CA GLN A 561 30.46 24.16 -9.51
C GLN A 561 30.77 23.32 -8.25
N GLY A 562 29.96 23.52 -7.21
CA GLY A 562 30.09 22.81 -5.93
C GLY A 562 31.13 23.37 -4.98
N ARG A 563 31.75 24.53 -5.25
CA ARG A 563 32.74 25.21 -4.38
C ARG A 563 32.29 26.59 -3.98
N ILE A 564 32.71 27.06 -2.83
CA ILE A 564 32.56 28.45 -2.44
C ILE A 564 33.63 29.27 -3.18
N THR A 565 33.19 30.21 -4.01
CA THR A 565 34.10 31.08 -4.76
C THR A 565 34.30 32.45 -4.14
N GLU A 566 33.25 32.99 -3.52
CA GLU A 566 33.27 34.29 -2.86
C GLU A 566 32.43 34.23 -1.58
N GLN A 567 32.81 34.98 -0.59
CA GLN A 567 32.07 35.10 0.69
C GLN A 567 32.29 36.51 1.28
N GLY A 568 31.22 37.14 1.75
CA GLY A 568 31.26 38.48 2.34
C GLY A 568 29.86 39.09 2.38
N ASN A 569 29.76 40.34 2.82
CA ASN A 569 28.51 41.09 2.74
C ASN A 569 28.27 41.67 1.33
N HIS A 570 27.05 42.19 1.10
CA HIS A 570 26.66 42.72 -0.19
C HIS A 570 27.64 43.78 -0.77
N GLN A 571 28.07 44.73 0.06
CA GLN A 571 28.97 45.82 -0.36
C GLN A 571 30.37 45.31 -0.68
N GLU A 572 30.89 44.41 0.15
CA GLU A 572 32.20 43.78 -0.05
C GLU A 572 32.23 43.01 -1.35
N LEU A 573 31.21 42.18 -1.62
CA LEU A 573 31.16 41.37 -2.82
C LEU A 573 30.94 42.20 -4.10
N LEU A 574 30.24 43.31 -4.03
CA LEU A 574 30.16 44.25 -5.16
C LEU A 574 31.52 44.93 -5.43
N GLY A 575 32.25 45.26 -4.36
CA GLY A 575 33.58 45.87 -4.44
C GLY A 575 34.63 44.95 -5.06
N LEU A 576 34.52 43.61 -4.85
CA LEU A 576 35.40 42.59 -5.45
C LEU A 576 35.27 42.49 -6.97
N LYS A 577 34.16 43.01 -7.56
CA LYS A 577 33.86 42.93 -9.00
C LYS A 577 33.95 41.50 -9.55
N GLY A 578 33.68 40.54 -8.71
CA GLY A 578 33.71 39.12 -9.02
C GLY A 578 32.40 38.56 -9.55
N LYS A 579 32.18 37.30 -9.33
CA LYS A 579 31.01 36.56 -9.82
C LYS A 579 29.69 37.08 -9.26
N TYR A 580 29.68 37.50 -7.97
CA TYR A 580 28.52 38.12 -7.35
C TYR A 580 28.13 39.43 -8.05
N ALA A 581 29.10 40.31 -8.29
CA ALA A 581 28.87 41.57 -8.97
C ALA A 581 28.39 41.38 -10.42
N GLU A 582 28.92 40.37 -11.12
CA GLU A 582 28.45 40.00 -12.47
C GLU A 582 26.99 39.54 -12.45
N MET A 583 26.63 38.64 -11.55
CA MET A 583 25.25 38.14 -11.38
C MET A 583 24.30 39.29 -11.00
N TRP A 584 24.72 40.17 -10.09
CA TRP A 584 23.94 41.35 -9.69
C TRP A 584 23.64 42.29 -10.85
N SER A 585 24.65 42.64 -11.66
CA SER A 585 24.46 43.52 -12.84
C SER A 585 23.51 42.90 -13.86
N LYS A 586 23.62 41.59 -14.12
CA LYS A 586 22.72 40.89 -15.06
C LYS A 586 21.26 40.89 -14.57
N GLN A 587 21.00 40.70 -13.28
CA GLN A 587 19.63 40.73 -12.76
C GLN A 587 19.05 42.16 -12.74
N LYS A 588 19.86 43.18 -12.50
CA LYS A 588 19.40 44.57 -12.52
C LYS A 588 18.95 45.00 -13.90
N ILE A 589 19.63 44.55 -14.96
CA ILE A 589 19.26 44.83 -16.38
C ILE A 589 17.95 44.14 -16.78
N GLN A 590 17.61 42.99 -16.16
CA GLN A 590 16.38 42.27 -16.47
C GLN A 590 15.13 42.85 -15.77
N VAL A 591 15.30 43.69 -14.76
CA VAL A 591 14.19 44.26 -13.95
C VAL A 591 13.93 45.74 -14.36
N SER A 592 14.86 46.41 -15.07
CA SER A 592 14.68 47.69 -15.70
C SER A 592 14.11 47.53 -17.11
#